data_61aae2b12ac5d629293cea29e8841cf3
#
_entry.id   61aae2b12ac5d629293cea29e8841cf3
#
_cell.length_a   1.000
_cell.length_b   1.000
_cell.length_c   1.000
_cell.angle_alpha   90.00
_cell.angle_beta   90.00
_cell.angle_gamma   90.00
#
_symmetry.space_group_name_H-M   'P 1'
#
loop_
_entity.id
_entity.type
_entity.pdbx_description
1 polymer ?
#
loop_
_entity_poly.entity_id
_entity_poly.type
_entity_poly.pdbx_seq_one_letter_code
_entity_poly.pdbx_strand_id
1 'polypeptide(L)'
;MKKSILVIALLATVFVQKTFAQDSTQQHQLSQLLTQYYNIKDALVAGNGNLASIKAEEFIKTANSIDYKVISEGNINALLKDATPISETKDIKVQREHFSNLSNNMASLAKSVKLTTEPIYQAYCPMKKANWLSNDKAIKNPYYGSAMLTCGKVVETINQ
;
A
#
# COMPACT_ATOMS: atom_id res chain seq x y z
N MET A 1 4.85 -53.13 9.14
CA MET A 1 4.85 -52.28 7.95
C MET A 1 3.64 -51.33 7.87
N LYS A 2 2.39 -51.78 8.14
CA LYS A 2 1.19 -50.91 8.07
C LYS A 2 1.15 -49.71 9.06
N LYS A 3 1.73 -49.85 10.27
CA LYS A 3 1.77 -48.75 11.28
C LYS A 3 2.76 -47.65 10.93
N SER A 4 3.87 -47.97 10.24
CA SER A 4 4.88 -46.98 9.81
C SER A 4 4.39 -46.09 8.66
N ILE A 5 3.57 -46.63 7.76
CA ILE A 5 2.97 -45.90 6.64
C ILE A 5 1.96 -44.84 7.17
N LEU A 6 1.22 -45.19 8.21
CA LEU A 6 0.23 -44.27 8.82
C LEU A 6 0.88 -43.08 9.52
N VAL A 7 2.04 -43.28 10.15
CA VAL A 7 2.81 -42.18 10.80
C VAL A 7 3.43 -41.26 9.76
N ILE A 8 3.93 -41.79 8.63
CA ILE A 8 4.50 -40.99 7.53
C ILE A 8 3.41 -40.15 6.85
N ALA A 9 2.21 -40.70 6.64
CA ALA A 9 1.09 -39.96 6.07
C ALA A 9 0.61 -38.81 7.00
N LEU A 10 0.63 -39.02 8.34
CA LEU A 10 0.24 -38.00 9.31
C LEU A 10 1.26 -36.85 9.39
N LEU A 11 2.55 -37.14 9.26
CA LEU A 11 3.61 -36.14 9.22
C LEU A 11 3.59 -35.29 7.93
N ALA A 12 3.24 -35.88 6.79
CA ALA A 12 3.13 -35.17 5.52
C ALA A 12 1.99 -34.14 5.50
N THR A 13 0.85 -34.43 6.14
CA THR A 13 -0.29 -33.52 6.21
C THR A 13 -0.04 -32.28 7.06
N VAL A 14 0.80 -32.37 8.09
CA VAL A 14 1.15 -31.21 8.96
C VAL A 14 2.05 -30.20 8.24
N PHE A 15 2.90 -30.63 7.30
CA PHE A 15 3.78 -29.73 6.54
C PHE A 15 3.03 -28.90 5.50
N VAL A 16 1.98 -29.44 4.86
CA VAL A 16 1.22 -28.72 3.83
C VAL A 16 0.36 -27.61 4.41
N GLN A 17 -0.14 -27.75 5.63
CA GLN A 17 -0.98 -26.73 6.27
C GLN A 17 -0.21 -25.44 6.63
N LYS A 18 1.08 -25.50 6.91
CA LYS A 18 1.90 -24.33 7.28
C LYS A 18 2.14 -23.39 6.11
N THR A 19 2.27 -23.91 4.89
CA THR A 19 2.52 -23.10 3.69
C THR A 19 1.31 -22.24 3.30
N PHE A 20 0.12 -22.80 3.31
CA PHE A 20 -1.10 -22.05 2.95
C PHE A 20 -1.47 -20.96 3.96
N ALA A 21 -1.24 -21.17 5.25
CA ALA A 21 -1.52 -20.18 6.28
C ALA A 21 -0.54 -18.99 6.22
N GLN A 22 0.71 -19.23 5.85
CA GLN A 22 1.73 -18.16 5.73
C GLN A 22 1.46 -17.28 4.52
N ASP A 23 1.12 -17.85 3.36
CA ASP A 23 0.78 -17.10 2.15
C ASP A 23 -0.45 -16.21 2.35
N SER A 24 -1.49 -16.71 3.02
CA SER A 24 -2.70 -15.92 3.29
C SER A 24 -2.43 -14.74 4.24
N THR A 25 -1.56 -14.92 5.23
CA THR A 25 -1.18 -13.85 6.16
C THR A 25 -0.36 -12.77 5.46
N GLN A 26 0.59 -13.14 4.61
CA GLN A 26 1.40 -12.21 3.83
C GLN A 26 0.54 -11.41 2.85
N GLN A 27 -0.34 -12.07 2.10
CA GLN A 27 -1.25 -11.40 1.19
C GLN A 27 -2.19 -10.42 1.91
N HIS A 28 -2.65 -10.76 3.11
CA HIS A 28 -3.43 -9.87 3.95
C HIS A 28 -2.65 -8.62 4.36
N GLN A 29 -1.39 -8.75 4.80
CA GLN A 29 -0.53 -7.63 5.15
C GLN A 29 -0.26 -6.69 3.96
N LEU A 30 -0.03 -7.25 2.76
CA LEU A 30 0.18 -6.49 1.53
C LEU A 30 -1.06 -5.69 1.14
N SER A 31 -2.24 -6.33 1.17
CA SER A 31 -3.51 -5.65 0.86
C SER A 31 -3.86 -4.58 1.91
N GLN A 32 -3.51 -4.83 3.17
CA GLN A 32 -3.67 -3.85 4.24
C GLN A 32 -2.76 -2.64 4.04
N LEU A 33 -1.49 -2.83 3.65
CA LEU A 33 -0.58 -1.73 3.34
C LEU A 33 -1.14 -0.83 2.23
N LEU A 34 -1.65 -1.42 1.14
CA LEU A 34 -2.29 -0.68 0.05
C LEU A 34 -3.55 0.06 0.52
N THR A 35 -4.35 -0.57 1.37
CA THR A 35 -5.54 0.06 1.96
C THR A 35 -5.18 1.28 2.81
N GLN A 36 -4.14 1.19 3.64
CA GLN A 36 -3.69 2.33 4.44
C GLN A 36 -3.14 3.47 3.56
N TYR A 37 -2.46 3.15 2.46
CA TYR A 37 -2.08 4.15 1.47
C TYR A 37 -3.31 4.87 0.88
N TYR A 38 -4.36 4.13 0.51
CA TYR A 38 -5.59 4.74 0.01
C TYR A 38 -6.27 5.62 1.07
N ASN A 39 -6.24 5.24 2.33
CA ASN A 39 -6.78 6.05 3.43
C ASN A 39 -6.03 7.39 3.57
N ILE A 40 -4.69 7.41 3.43
CA ILE A 40 -3.91 8.66 3.38
C ILE A 40 -4.36 9.50 2.19
N LYS A 41 -4.42 8.91 0.99
CA LYS A 41 -4.89 9.57 -0.24
C LYS A 41 -6.26 10.23 -0.04
N ASP A 42 -7.22 9.51 0.53
CA ASP A 42 -8.58 10.00 0.71
C ASP A 42 -8.67 11.12 1.75
N ALA A 43 -7.86 11.06 2.82
CA ALA A 43 -7.74 12.16 3.78
C ALA A 43 -7.16 13.43 3.12
N LEU A 44 -6.18 13.29 2.21
CA LEU A 44 -5.59 14.40 1.45
C LEU A 44 -6.58 14.97 0.42
N VAL A 45 -7.39 14.13 -0.23
CA VAL A 45 -8.50 14.55 -1.11
C VAL A 45 -9.51 15.38 -0.33
N ALA A 46 -9.88 14.92 0.87
CA ALA A 46 -10.79 15.64 1.76
C ALA A 46 -10.21 16.92 2.37
N GLY A 47 -8.89 17.17 2.22
CA GLY A 47 -8.22 18.33 2.83
C GLY A 47 -8.07 18.20 4.36
N ASN A 48 -8.18 17.00 4.91
CA ASN A 48 -8.13 16.74 6.35
C ASN A 48 -6.72 16.30 6.80
N GLY A 49 -5.86 17.27 7.14
CA GLY A 49 -4.50 17.02 7.58
C GLY A 49 -4.39 16.23 8.89
N ASN A 50 -5.34 16.41 9.82
CA ASN A 50 -5.37 15.58 11.04
C ASN A 50 -5.62 14.11 10.71
N LEU A 51 -6.59 13.82 9.84
CA LEU A 51 -6.88 12.44 9.43
C LEU A 51 -5.72 11.86 8.62
N ALA A 52 -5.09 12.65 7.73
CA ALA A 52 -3.94 12.19 6.96
C ALA A 52 -2.76 11.79 7.87
N SER A 53 -2.48 12.57 8.94
CA SER A 53 -1.47 12.23 9.95
C SER A 53 -1.78 10.89 10.62
N ILE A 54 -3.00 10.68 11.11
CA ILE A 54 -3.43 9.42 11.75
C ILE A 54 -3.29 8.23 10.77
N LYS A 55 -3.73 8.41 9.51
CA LYS A 55 -3.64 7.34 8.51
C LYS A 55 -2.20 7.02 8.08
N ALA A 56 -1.30 8.00 8.13
CA ALA A 56 0.12 7.77 7.93
C ALA A 56 0.75 6.99 9.10
N GLU A 57 0.34 7.22 10.34
CA GLU A 57 0.77 6.39 11.48
C GLU A 57 0.30 4.93 11.33
N GLU A 58 -0.95 4.71 10.90
CA GLU A 58 -1.47 3.35 10.65
C GLU A 58 -0.69 2.67 9.52
N PHE A 59 -0.37 3.40 8.44
CA PHE A 59 0.47 2.91 7.34
C PHE A 59 1.86 2.50 7.83
N ILE A 60 2.53 3.34 8.63
CA ILE A 60 3.85 3.07 9.22
C ILE A 60 3.82 1.79 10.07
N LYS A 61 2.81 1.63 10.93
CA LYS A 61 2.64 0.40 11.74
C LYS A 61 2.49 -0.83 10.87
N THR A 62 1.68 -0.76 9.82
CA THR A 62 1.50 -1.85 8.87
C THR A 62 2.80 -2.16 8.13
N ALA A 63 3.49 -1.16 7.59
CA ALA A 63 4.77 -1.34 6.89
C ALA A 63 5.83 -2.02 7.76
N ASN A 64 5.95 -1.62 9.03
CA ASN A 64 6.88 -2.22 9.99
C ASN A 64 6.52 -3.66 10.41
N SER A 65 5.29 -4.13 10.17
CA SER A 65 4.87 -5.50 10.47
C SER A 65 5.15 -6.48 9.34
N ILE A 66 5.55 -6.02 8.17
CA ILE A 66 5.79 -6.86 6.99
C ILE A 66 7.18 -7.48 7.05
N ASP A 67 7.26 -8.80 6.82
CA ASP A 67 8.53 -9.53 6.75
C ASP A 67 9.36 -9.05 5.55
N TYR A 68 10.66 -8.80 5.76
CA TYR A 68 11.60 -8.38 4.70
C TYR A 68 11.80 -9.43 3.60
N LYS A 69 11.32 -10.67 3.80
CA LYS A 69 11.24 -11.68 2.76
C LYS A 69 10.12 -11.41 1.77
N VAL A 70 9.10 -10.62 2.16
CA VAL A 70 7.95 -10.26 1.33
C VAL A 70 8.18 -8.94 0.62
N ILE A 71 8.62 -7.93 1.35
CA ILE A 71 9.06 -6.63 0.80
C ILE A 71 10.47 -6.38 1.33
N SER A 72 11.42 -6.13 0.44
CA SER A 72 12.81 -5.88 0.85
C SER A 72 12.90 -4.72 1.84
N GLU A 73 13.86 -4.81 2.77
CA GLU A 73 14.12 -3.75 3.76
C GLU A 73 14.29 -2.37 3.11
N GLY A 74 14.98 -2.29 1.95
CA GLY A 74 15.16 -1.05 1.22
C GLY A 74 13.84 -0.42 0.77
N ASN A 75 12.88 -1.23 0.30
CA ASN A 75 11.55 -0.76 -0.08
C ASN A 75 10.74 -0.32 1.15
N ILE A 76 10.77 -1.08 2.24
CA ILE A 76 10.12 -0.68 3.50
C ILE A 76 10.69 0.66 3.99
N ASN A 77 12.00 0.80 4.05
CA ASN A 77 12.67 2.02 4.49
C ASN A 77 12.32 3.23 3.60
N ALA A 78 12.20 3.04 2.28
CA ALA A 78 11.76 4.10 1.37
C ALA A 78 10.32 4.55 1.66
N LEU A 79 9.40 3.60 1.91
CA LEU A 79 8.02 3.91 2.27
C LEU A 79 7.93 4.64 3.62
N LEU A 80 8.68 4.18 4.63
CA LEU A 80 8.72 4.79 5.96
C LEU A 80 9.28 6.22 5.91
N LYS A 81 10.36 6.45 5.15
CA LYS A 81 10.97 7.77 4.95
C LYS A 81 9.97 8.80 4.45
N ASP A 82 9.04 8.40 3.56
CA ASP A 82 8.07 9.30 2.97
C ASP A 82 6.78 9.40 3.80
N ALA A 83 6.39 8.34 4.51
CA ALA A 83 5.19 8.33 5.35
C ALA A 83 5.40 9.05 6.69
N THR A 84 6.60 8.98 7.28
CA THR A 84 6.92 9.59 8.59
C THR A 84 6.65 11.10 8.60
N PRO A 85 7.14 11.90 7.64
CA PRO A 85 6.83 13.34 7.64
C PRO A 85 5.35 13.66 7.46
N ILE A 86 4.56 12.76 6.82
CA ILE A 86 3.11 12.93 6.72
C ILE A 86 2.45 12.75 8.08
N SER A 87 2.93 11.80 8.90
CA SER A 87 2.39 11.55 10.24
C SER A 87 2.74 12.63 11.25
N GLU A 88 3.89 13.27 11.12
CA GLU A 88 4.44 14.24 12.07
C GLU A 88 3.86 15.66 11.95
N THR A 89 3.12 15.95 10.89
CA THR A 89 2.52 17.27 10.66
C THR A 89 1.02 17.19 10.39
N LYS A 90 0.34 18.30 10.61
CA LYS A 90 -1.07 18.52 10.22
C LYS A 90 -1.19 19.52 9.07
N ASP A 91 -0.07 20.07 8.60
CA ASP A 91 -0.05 20.96 7.44
C ASP A 91 -0.25 20.14 6.17
N ILE A 92 -1.44 20.32 5.58
CA ILE A 92 -1.86 19.59 4.37
C ILE A 92 -0.93 19.85 3.17
N LYS A 93 -0.28 21.00 3.09
CA LYS A 93 0.66 21.31 1.99
C LYS A 93 1.92 20.46 2.10
N VAL A 94 2.49 20.41 3.29
CA VAL A 94 3.66 19.59 3.59
C VAL A 94 3.34 18.09 3.39
N GLN A 95 2.19 17.63 3.89
CA GLN A 95 1.75 16.25 3.69
C GLN A 95 1.63 15.88 2.20
N ARG A 96 1.06 16.75 1.37
CA ARG A 96 0.92 16.54 -0.09
C ARG A 96 2.25 16.49 -0.82
N GLU A 97 3.28 17.18 -0.34
CA GLU A 97 4.62 17.10 -0.90
C GLU A 97 5.24 15.72 -0.66
N HIS A 98 5.24 15.25 0.58
CA HIS A 98 5.74 13.92 0.94
C HIS A 98 4.92 12.78 0.32
N PHE A 99 3.61 12.95 0.19
CA PHE A 99 2.73 11.97 -0.45
C PHE A 99 3.10 11.72 -1.92
N SER A 100 3.67 12.68 -2.63
CA SER A 100 4.15 12.47 -4.00
C SER A 100 5.24 11.40 -4.08
N ASN A 101 6.21 11.42 -3.16
CA ASN A 101 7.27 10.44 -3.10
C ASN A 101 6.75 9.08 -2.62
N LEU A 102 5.91 9.06 -1.59
CA LEU A 102 5.23 7.84 -1.12
C LEU A 102 4.46 7.17 -2.26
N SER A 103 3.74 7.95 -3.09
CA SER A 103 3.00 7.45 -4.24
C SER A 103 3.90 6.83 -5.31
N ASN A 104 5.06 7.40 -5.58
CA ASN A 104 6.03 6.84 -6.53
C ASN A 104 6.59 5.51 -6.02
N ASN A 105 6.94 5.42 -4.72
CA ASN A 105 7.44 4.19 -4.11
C ASN A 105 6.36 3.11 -4.06
N MET A 106 5.11 3.47 -3.73
CA MET A 106 3.98 2.54 -3.78
C MET A 106 3.68 2.04 -5.19
N ALA A 107 3.79 2.89 -6.22
CA ALA A 107 3.61 2.48 -7.62
C ALA A 107 4.72 1.50 -8.07
N SER A 108 5.96 1.74 -7.67
CA SER A 108 7.08 0.81 -7.93
C SER A 108 6.86 -0.53 -7.23
N LEU A 109 6.42 -0.50 -5.99
CA LEU A 109 6.11 -1.71 -5.22
C LEU A 109 4.96 -2.50 -5.86
N ALA A 110 3.86 -1.84 -6.26
CA ALA A 110 2.71 -2.47 -6.90
C ALA A 110 3.05 -3.15 -8.24
N LYS A 111 4.13 -2.74 -8.91
CA LYS A 111 4.62 -3.39 -10.13
C LYS A 111 5.51 -4.60 -9.87
N SER A 112 6.07 -4.72 -8.67
CA SER A 112 7.01 -5.80 -8.30
C SER A 112 6.41 -6.86 -7.39
N VAL A 113 5.37 -6.51 -6.64
CA VAL A 113 4.73 -7.39 -5.65
C VAL A 113 3.23 -7.31 -5.81
N LYS A 114 2.56 -8.48 -5.77
CA LYS A 114 1.10 -8.56 -5.80
C LYS A 114 0.50 -8.02 -4.50
N LEU A 115 -0.02 -6.79 -4.52
CA LEU A 115 -0.61 -6.13 -3.34
C LEU A 115 -2.08 -6.49 -3.11
N THR A 116 -2.80 -6.83 -4.20
CA THR A 116 -4.24 -7.11 -4.18
C THR A 116 -4.61 -8.01 -5.35
N THR A 117 -5.82 -8.51 -5.41
CA THR A 117 -6.41 -9.20 -6.57
C THR A 117 -7.17 -8.24 -7.49
N GLU A 118 -7.42 -7.02 -7.04
CA GLU A 118 -8.16 -6.01 -7.77
C GLU A 118 -7.21 -5.12 -8.61
N PRO A 119 -7.68 -4.54 -9.72
CA PRO A 119 -6.89 -3.59 -10.50
C PRO A 119 -6.52 -2.35 -9.69
N ILE A 120 -5.28 -1.89 -9.82
CA ILE A 120 -4.79 -0.64 -9.25
C ILE A 120 -4.66 0.38 -10.38
N TYR A 121 -5.29 1.54 -10.24
CA TYR A 121 -5.22 2.62 -11.22
C TYR A 121 -4.15 3.63 -10.82
N GLN A 122 -3.14 3.81 -11.66
CA GLN A 122 -2.18 4.89 -11.51
C GLN A 122 -2.69 6.12 -12.25
N ALA A 123 -2.96 7.18 -11.50
CA ALA A 123 -3.37 8.46 -12.04
C ALA A 123 -2.23 9.48 -12.00
N TYR A 124 -2.28 10.50 -12.86
CA TYR A 124 -1.28 11.55 -12.99
C TYR A 124 -1.92 12.93 -13.02
N CYS A 125 -1.40 13.85 -12.22
CA CYS A 125 -1.76 15.27 -12.23
C CYS A 125 -0.70 16.09 -12.99
N PRO A 126 -1.01 16.70 -14.14
CA PRO A 126 -0.04 17.48 -14.91
C PRO A 126 0.37 18.78 -14.19
N MET A 127 -0.51 19.38 -13.40
CA MET A 127 -0.23 20.59 -12.65
C MET A 127 0.76 20.38 -11.50
N LYS A 128 0.64 19.24 -10.79
CA LYS A 128 1.61 18.85 -9.73
C LYS A 128 2.81 18.11 -10.30
N LYS A 129 2.70 17.53 -11.50
CA LYS A 129 3.67 16.61 -12.11
C LYS A 129 3.93 15.39 -11.22
N ALA A 130 2.86 14.84 -10.65
CA ALA A 130 2.95 13.74 -9.70
C ALA A 130 1.86 12.69 -9.96
N ASN A 131 2.19 11.44 -9.61
CA ASN A 131 1.29 10.30 -9.70
C ASN A 131 0.65 9.99 -8.35
N TRP A 132 -0.45 9.24 -8.37
CA TRP A 132 -1.00 8.53 -7.21
C TRP A 132 -1.68 7.24 -7.66
N LEU A 133 -1.86 6.31 -6.71
CA LEU A 133 -2.63 5.09 -6.92
C LEU A 133 -4.05 5.25 -6.41
N SER A 134 -4.99 4.58 -7.08
CA SER A 134 -6.40 4.55 -6.72
C SER A 134 -6.98 3.16 -6.96
N ASN A 135 -7.97 2.79 -6.18
CA ASN A 135 -8.84 1.63 -6.39
C ASN A 135 -10.04 1.92 -7.32
N ASP A 136 -10.19 3.17 -7.74
CA ASP A 136 -11.27 3.64 -8.63
C ASP A 136 -10.68 4.42 -9.80
N LYS A 137 -11.31 4.32 -10.97
CA LYS A 137 -10.98 5.09 -12.17
C LYS A 137 -11.35 6.57 -12.05
N ALA A 138 -12.29 6.90 -11.18
CA ALA A 138 -12.70 8.28 -10.96
C ALA A 138 -11.52 9.10 -10.39
N ILE A 139 -11.26 10.22 -11.04
CA ILE A 139 -10.18 11.11 -10.62
C ILE A 139 -10.59 11.89 -9.36
N LYS A 140 -9.87 11.63 -8.27
CA LYS A 140 -9.94 12.37 -7.01
C LYS A 140 -8.53 12.78 -6.63
N ASN A 141 -8.16 14.02 -6.95
CA ASN A 141 -6.79 14.51 -6.86
C ASN A 141 -6.38 14.80 -5.40
N PRO A 142 -5.43 14.04 -4.81
CA PRO A 142 -4.99 14.25 -3.43
C PRO A 142 -4.15 15.52 -3.25
N TYR A 143 -3.52 16.01 -4.32
CA TYR A 143 -2.58 17.15 -4.24
C TYR A 143 -3.28 18.49 -4.13
N TYR A 144 -4.51 18.59 -4.66
CA TYR A 144 -5.28 19.84 -4.66
C TYR A 144 -6.62 19.72 -3.93
N GLY A 145 -7.12 18.47 -3.72
CA GLY A 145 -8.42 18.24 -3.09
C GLY A 145 -9.54 18.98 -3.81
N SER A 146 -10.43 19.62 -3.08
CA SER A 146 -11.60 20.33 -3.63
C SER A 146 -11.25 21.44 -4.63
N ALA A 147 -10.05 22.05 -4.54
CA ALA A 147 -9.66 23.11 -5.45
C ALA A 147 -9.48 22.67 -6.91
N MET A 148 -9.04 21.40 -7.12
CA MET A 148 -8.87 20.82 -8.45
C MET A 148 -9.13 19.30 -8.41
N LEU A 149 -10.29 18.91 -7.88
CA LEU A 149 -10.62 17.52 -7.55
C LEU A 149 -10.47 16.56 -8.74
N THR A 150 -10.90 16.97 -9.92
CA THR A 150 -10.88 16.14 -11.13
C THR A 150 -9.67 16.39 -12.03
N CYS A 151 -8.69 17.18 -11.58
CA CYS A 151 -7.47 17.42 -12.35
C CYS A 151 -6.57 16.20 -12.35
N GLY A 152 -6.48 15.54 -13.50
CA GLY A 152 -5.67 14.34 -13.72
C GLY A 152 -6.30 13.37 -14.70
N LYS A 153 -5.60 12.30 -14.94
CA LYS A 153 -6.08 11.17 -15.77
C LYS A 153 -5.45 9.87 -15.29
N VAL A 154 -6.13 8.75 -15.49
CA VAL A 154 -5.51 7.43 -15.36
C VAL A 154 -4.50 7.26 -16.49
N VAL A 155 -3.27 6.94 -16.14
CA VAL A 155 -2.16 6.75 -17.09
C VAL A 155 -1.76 5.29 -17.22
N GLU A 156 -2.09 4.47 -16.23
CA GLU A 156 -1.78 3.04 -16.22
C GLU A 156 -2.80 2.28 -15.37
N THR A 157 -3.09 1.04 -15.75
CA THR A 157 -3.81 0.07 -14.92
C THR A 157 -2.85 -1.07 -14.60
N ILE A 158 -2.53 -1.24 -13.31
CA ILE A 158 -1.67 -2.31 -12.82
C ILE A 158 -2.59 -3.47 -12.45
N ASN A 159 -2.51 -4.57 -13.22
CA ASN A 159 -3.20 -5.82 -12.93
C ASN A 159 -2.26 -6.71 -12.12
N GLN A 160 -2.80 -7.35 -11.08
CA GLN A 160 -2.03 -8.10 -10.09
C GLN A 160 -2.19 -9.62 -10.26
#